data_08e2aaddcecfdcb9a045908e267f166a
#
_entry.id   08e2aaddcecfdcb9a045908e267f166a
#
_cell.length_a   1.000
_cell.length_b   1.000
_cell.length_c   1.000
_cell.angle_alpha   90.00
_cell.angle_beta   90.00
_cell.angle_gamma   90.00
#
_symmetry.space_group_name_H-M   'P 1'
#
loop_
_entity.id
_entity.type
_entity.pdbx_description
1 polymer ?
#
loop_
_entity_poly.entity_id
_entity_poly.type
_entity_poly.pdbx_seq_one_letter_code
_entity_poly.pdbx_strand_id
1 'polypeptide(L)'
;MASIQTVTVQTSFVAGELSPRLLGRSDIRQYGQGCQTLSNFIVQKHGGATKRPGTRHVAACKSHAAASRLIEFQFSDEQGYALELGNSVMRFFRFDGSGDPGQLESSPGTPTEIATPWPTAALSGIKYAQSADTMTLCAEDYAPRRLRRTGTDDTLTASWTLDSFPFEDGPYDAINTTATTIGSSGTTGSVTLTASAALFAATDVGRWVRLFNGGTPAWGAAQITAYTDTTHVTATVLTRLPFTATTATANWRMGSWHSGTTGGSHWPRTVTYHQSRLWFGGSEAEPQRLWASEVDDFVSFSPS
;
A
#
# COMPACT_ATOMS: atom_id res chain seq x y z
N MET A 1 12.80 -58.20 45.75
CA MET A 1 11.55 -57.57 45.27
C MET A 1 11.85 -56.93 43.93
N ALA A 2 11.20 -57.39 42.86
CA ALA A 2 11.33 -56.75 41.54
C ALA A 2 10.57 -55.43 41.56
N SER A 3 11.22 -54.32 41.26
CA SER A 3 10.54 -53.04 41.11
C SER A 3 9.76 -53.02 39.83
N ILE A 4 8.44 -52.86 39.94
CA ILE A 4 7.58 -52.65 38.77
C ILE A 4 7.87 -51.25 38.23
N GLN A 5 8.56 -51.19 37.12
CA GLN A 5 8.73 -49.94 36.41
C GLN A 5 7.47 -49.68 35.56
N THR A 6 6.70 -48.68 35.97
CA THR A 6 5.58 -48.21 35.18
C THR A 6 6.09 -47.28 34.07
N VAL A 7 5.99 -47.71 32.81
CA VAL A 7 6.34 -46.90 31.67
C VAL A 7 5.12 -46.12 31.21
N THR A 8 5.18 -44.80 31.27
CA THR A 8 4.11 -43.96 30.73
C THR A 8 4.36 -43.80 29.24
N VAL A 9 3.43 -44.24 28.41
CA VAL A 9 3.51 -44.12 26.95
C VAL A 9 2.66 -42.94 26.50
N GLN A 10 3.26 -41.98 25.87
CA GLN A 10 2.55 -40.88 25.22
C GLN A 10 2.29 -41.28 23.75
N THR A 11 1.03 -41.42 23.39
CA THR A 11 0.62 -41.93 22.07
C THR A 11 0.29 -40.83 21.08
N SER A 12 0.19 -39.59 21.51
CA SER A 12 -0.20 -38.48 20.66
C SER A 12 0.38 -37.15 21.15
N PHE A 13 0.71 -36.24 20.21
CA PHE A 13 1.13 -34.88 20.48
C PHE A 13 0.14 -33.84 19.89
N VAL A 14 -1.12 -34.24 19.62
CA VAL A 14 -2.10 -33.40 18.91
C VAL A 14 -2.41 -32.09 19.66
N ALA A 15 -2.27 -32.08 20.99
CA ALA A 15 -2.46 -30.88 21.80
C ALA A 15 -1.26 -29.92 21.77
N GLY A 16 -0.13 -30.33 21.15
CA GLY A 16 1.05 -29.51 21.00
C GLY A 16 1.74 -29.14 22.32
N GLU A 17 2.27 -27.93 22.39
CA GLU A 17 2.86 -27.38 23.60
C GLU A 17 1.78 -26.84 24.54
N LEU A 18 1.78 -27.30 25.77
CA LEU A 18 0.79 -26.92 26.77
C LEU A 18 1.21 -25.61 27.46
N SER A 19 0.26 -24.70 27.63
CA SER A 19 0.47 -23.51 28.43
C SER A 19 0.93 -23.86 29.85
N PRO A 20 1.87 -23.13 30.45
CA PRO A 20 2.28 -23.31 31.82
C PRO A 20 1.12 -23.33 32.84
N ARG A 21 0.00 -22.69 32.52
CA ARG A 21 -1.24 -22.67 33.32
C ARG A 21 -1.99 -24.00 33.34
N LEU A 22 -1.70 -24.89 32.39
CA LEU A 22 -2.30 -26.21 32.27
C LEU A 22 -1.42 -27.33 32.83
N LEU A 23 -0.21 -27.01 33.27
CA LEU A 23 0.71 -27.97 33.87
C LEU A 23 0.08 -28.54 35.15
N GLY A 24 0.06 -29.89 35.26
CA GLY A 24 -0.58 -30.59 36.38
C GLY A 24 -2.07 -30.82 36.23
N ARG A 25 -2.74 -30.32 35.21
CA ARG A 25 -4.16 -30.54 34.91
C ARG A 25 -4.39 -31.91 34.23
N SER A 26 -4.08 -32.98 34.95
CA SER A 26 -4.29 -34.36 34.44
C SER A 26 -5.76 -34.75 34.23
N ASP A 27 -6.68 -33.90 34.71
CA ASP A 27 -8.14 -34.05 34.54
C ASP A 27 -8.64 -33.73 33.11
N ILE A 28 -7.83 -33.02 32.32
CA ILE A 28 -8.17 -32.65 30.93
C ILE A 28 -7.53 -33.63 29.93
N ARG A 29 -8.30 -34.05 28.91
CA ARG A 29 -7.83 -34.97 27.87
C ARG A 29 -6.58 -34.47 27.14
N GLN A 30 -6.49 -33.19 26.88
CA GLN A 30 -5.36 -32.53 26.20
C GLN A 30 -4.04 -32.71 26.95
N TYR A 31 -4.08 -32.87 28.28
CA TYR A 31 -2.87 -33.03 29.08
C TYR A 31 -2.05 -34.28 28.68
N GLY A 32 -2.74 -35.42 28.42
CA GLY A 32 -2.09 -36.64 27.95
C GLY A 32 -1.69 -36.64 26.46
N GLN A 33 -2.06 -35.61 25.73
CA GLN A 33 -1.80 -35.47 24.30
C GLN A 33 -0.90 -34.29 23.96
N GLY A 34 -0.34 -33.64 24.97
CA GLY A 34 0.57 -32.49 24.81
C GLY A 34 1.87 -32.71 25.55
N CYS A 35 2.78 -31.74 25.43
CA CYS A 35 4.05 -31.75 26.14
C CYS A 35 4.36 -30.35 26.66
N GLN A 36 5.29 -30.27 27.60
CA GLN A 36 5.69 -29.02 28.21
C GLN A 36 6.46 -28.12 27.22
N THR A 37 7.26 -28.73 26.34
CA THR A 37 8.07 -28.00 25.35
C THR A 37 8.05 -28.76 24.02
N LEU A 38 7.72 -28.06 22.92
CA LEU A 38 7.67 -28.66 21.58
C LEU A 38 8.37 -27.74 20.55
N SER A 39 9.51 -27.21 20.91
CA SER A 39 10.28 -26.31 20.03
C SER A 39 10.81 -27.04 18.80
N ASN A 40 10.64 -26.46 17.61
CA ASN A 40 11.10 -26.95 16.32
C ASN A 40 10.50 -28.31 15.87
N PHE A 41 9.28 -28.63 16.33
CA PHE A 41 8.50 -29.75 15.85
C PHE A 41 7.18 -29.27 15.22
N ILE A 42 6.72 -30.00 14.21
CA ILE A 42 5.42 -29.83 13.58
C ILE A 42 4.53 -30.98 14.02
N VAL A 43 3.41 -30.64 14.64
CA VAL A 43 2.41 -31.61 15.09
C VAL A 43 1.62 -32.11 13.89
N GLN A 44 1.51 -33.44 13.76
CA GLN A 44 0.70 -34.11 12.73
C GLN A 44 -0.71 -34.38 13.23
N LYS A 45 -1.70 -34.23 12.37
CA LYS A 45 -3.14 -34.45 12.70
C LYS A 45 -3.43 -35.83 13.30
N HIS A 46 -2.65 -36.84 12.95
CA HIS A 46 -2.82 -38.24 13.40
C HIS A 46 -1.98 -38.59 14.63
N GLY A 47 -1.41 -37.60 15.32
CA GLY A 47 -0.81 -37.79 16.65
C GLY A 47 0.69 -37.71 16.72
N GLY A 48 1.41 -37.87 15.62
CA GLY A 48 2.86 -37.76 15.58
C GLY A 48 3.35 -36.30 15.64
N ALA A 49 4.65 -36.16 15.96
CA ALA A 49 5.36 -34.87 15.80
C ALA A 49 6.62 -35.13 14.99
N THR A 50 6.83 -34.34 13.93
CA THR A 50 8.01 -34.40 13.07
C THR A 50 8.90 -33.20 13.30
N LYS A 51 10.21 -33.41 13.22
CA LYS A 51 11.17 -32.31 13.32
C LYS A 51 10.92 -31.33 12.17
N ARG A 52 10.91 -30.04 12.47
CA ARG A 52 10.86 -28.97 11.48
C ARG A 52 12.03 -29.12 10.50
N PRO A 53 11.82 -28.96 9.18
CA PRO A 53 12.91 -28.89 8.22
C PRO A 53 13.86 -27.73 8.57
N GLY A 54 15.10 -27.84 8.13
CA GLY A 54 16.09 -26.79 8.28
C GLY A 54 15.70 -25.52 7.51
N THR A 55 16.38 -24.43 7.79
CA THR A 55 16.31 -23.21 6.99
C THR A 55 17.43 -23.20 5.96
N ARG A 56 17.13 -22.65 4.79
CA ARG A 56 18.12 -22.42 3.74
C ARG A 56 18.38 -20.91 3.63
N HIS A 57 19.65 -20.54 3.57
CA HIS A 57 20.06 -19.19 3.20
C HIS A 57 19.86 -19.02 1.69
N VAL A 58 19.10 -17.98 1.28
CA VAL A 58 18.84 -17.66 -0.13
C VAL A 58 19.81 -16.60 -0.60
N ALA A 59 19.84 -15.44 0.07
CA ALA A 59 20.76 -14.35 -0.23
C ALA A 59 20.90 -13.43 0.97
N ALA A 60 21.93 -12.59 0.96
CA ALA A 60 22.08 -11.53 1.94
C ALA A 60 21.15 -10.35 1.61
N CYS A 61 20.56 -9.72 2.63
CA CYS A 61 19.82 -8.48 2.46
C CYS A 61 20.73 -7.35 1.95
N LYS A 62 20.15 -6.29 1.37
CA LYS A 62 20.91 -5.14 0.85
C LYS A 62 21.83 -4.51 1.90
N SER A 63 21.39 -4.47 3.14
CA SER A 63 22.16 -3.92 4.27
C SER A 63 21.80 -4.67 5.54
N HIS A 64 22.83 -5.21 6.24
CA HIS A 64 22.63 -5.80 7.55
C HIS A 64 22.67 -4.75 8.69
N ALA A 65 23.00 -3.51 8.38
CA ALA A 65 22.98 -2.40 9.34
C ALA A 65 21.59 -1.75 9.46
N ALA A 66 20.65 -2.07 8.58
CA ALA A 66 19.31 -1.50 8.55
C ALA A 66 18.27 -2.62 8.46
N ALA A 67 17.12 -2.42 9.11
CA ALA A 67 16.01 -3.34 8.98
C ALA A 67 15.46 -3.34 7.55
N SER A 68 15.13 -4.53 7.05
CA SER A 68 14.37 -4.73 5.82
C SER A 68 13.03 -5.38 6.13
N ARG A 69 12.08 -5.28 5.20
CA ARG A 69 10.77 -5.90 5.30
C ARG A 69 10.49 -6.75 4.07
N LEU A 70 10.00 -7.95 4.28
CA LEU A 70 9.52 -8.82 3.22
C LEU A 70 8.01 -8.67 3.07
N ILE A 71 7.56 -8.55 1.82
CA ILE A 71 6.15 -8.63 1.43
C ILE A 71 6.02 -9.63 0.29
N GLU A 72 4.85 -10.26 0.17
CA GLU A 72 4.58 -11.21 -0.89
C GLU A 72 3.98 -10.52 -2.12
N PHE A 73 4.27 -11.08 -3.30
CA PHE A 73 3.63 -10.73 -4.55
C PHE A 73 3.34 -12.04 -5.29
N GLN A 74 2.07 -12.36 -5.48
CA GLN A 74 1.66 -13.60 -6.14
C GLN A 74 1.34 -13.35 -7.61
N PHE A 75 2.10 -13.96 -8.51
CA PHE A 75 1.87 -13.85 -9.95
C PHE A 75 0.89 -14.91 -10.45
N SER A 76 1.07 -16.16 -10.02
CA SER A 76 0.20 -17.28 -10.37
C SER A 76 0.16 -18.29 -9.22
N ASP A 77 -0.58 -19.38 -9.38
CA ASP A 77 -0.65 -20.45 -8.40
C ASP A 77 0.70 -21.18 -8.22
N GLU A 78 1.58 -21.13 -9.23
CA GLU A 78 2.88 -21.79 -9.23
C GLU A 78 4.05 -20.82 -9.04
N GLN A 79 3.84 -19.53 -9.28
CA GLN A 79 4.91 -18.53 -9.24
C GLN A 79 4.57 -17.36 -8.33
N GLY A 80 5.37 -17.18 -7.32
CA GLY A 80 5.28 -16.07 -6.37
C GLY A 80 6.62 -15.37 -6.20
N TYR A 81 6.57 -14.19 -5.61
CA TYR A 81 7.75 -13.40 -5.27
C TYR A 81 7.71 -12.97 -3.82
N ALA A 82 8.88 -12.93 -3.19
CA ALA A 82 9.09 -12.15 -1.99
C ALA A 82 9.83 -10.86 -2.39
N LEU A 83 9.27 -9.74 -2.02
CA LEU A 83 9.83 -8.42 -2.25
C LEU A 83 10.54 -7.97 -0.98
N GLU A 84 11.86 -7.75 -1.06
CA GLU A 84 12.64 -7.16 0.03
C GLU A 84 12.60 -5.63 -0.11
N LEU A 85 11.93 -4.98 0.81
CA LEU A 85 11.95 -3.54 0.98
C LEU A 85 13.10 -3.17 1.91
N GLY A 86 14.08 -2.46 1.40
CA GLY A 86 15.20 -1.89 2.15
C GLY A 86 15.12 -0.36 2.18
N ASN A 87 16.20 0.28 2.63
CA ASN A 87 16.30 1.74 2.65
C ASN A 87 16.31 2.30 1.22
N SER A 88 15.17 2.82 0.77
CA SER A 88 14.95 3.41 -0.57
C SER A 88 15.23 2.44 -1.73
N VAL A 89 15.07 1.14 -1.52
CA VAL A 89 15.29 0.10 -2.53
C VAL A 89 14.32 -1.05 -2.34
N MET A 90 13.99 -1.72 -3.45
CA MET A 90 13.24 -2.98 -3.47
C MET A 90 14.00 -4.01 -4.30
N ARG A 91 14.13 -5.23 -3.77
CA ARG A 91 14.69 -6.42 -4.41
C ARG A 91 13.66 -7.51 -4.54
N PHE A 92 13.87 -8.43 -5.45
CA PHE A 92 12.92 -9.46 -5.82
C PHE A 92 13.52 -10.85 -5.62
N PHE A 93 12.75 -11.74 -5.01
CA PHE A 93 13.08 -13.15 -4.84
C PHE A 93 11.95 -13.98 -5.43
N ARG A 94 12.26 -14.88 -6.37
CA ARG A 94 11.27 -15.72 -7.05
C ARG A 94 11.10 -17.06 -6.35
N PHE A 95 9.87 -17.53 -6.32
CA PHE A 95 9.47 -18.87 -5.92
C PHE A 95 8.64 -19.44 -7.08
N ASP A 96 9.16 -20.43 -7.80
CA ASP A 96 8.55 -20.95 -9.04
C ASP A 96 8.15 -22.43 -8.94
N GLY A 97 7.93 -22.96 -7.74
CA GLY A 97 7.52 -24.35 -7.55
C GLY A 97 8.58 -25.39 -7.97
N SER A 98 9.63 -25.01 -8.72
CA SER A 98 10.74 -25.88 -9.12
C SER A 98 11.69 -26.21 -7.96
N GLY A 99 11.44 -25.62 -6.80
CA GLY A 99 12.09 -25.94 -5.53
C GLY A 99 13.28 -25.07 -5.17
N ASP A 100 13.74 -24.19 -6.03
CA ASP A 100 14.90 -23.33 -5.77
C ASP A 100 14.55 -21.83 -5.73
N PRO A 101 14.11 -21.31 -4.55
CA PRO A 101 13.92 -19.87 -4.41
C PRO A 101 15.26 -19.15 -4.61
N GLY A 102 15.27 -18.13 -5.45
CA GLY A 102 16.46 -17.35 -5.75
C GLY A 102 16.19 -15.85 -5.83
N GLN A 103 17.21 -15.07 -5.52
CA GLN A 103 17.22 -13.65 -5.80
C GLN A 103 17.22 -13.45 -7.32
N LEU A 104 16.36 -12.56 -7.82
CA LEU A 104 16.41 -12.19 -9.23
C LEU A 104 17.65 -11.34 -9.49
N GLU A 105 18.37 -11.68 -10.54
CA GLU A 105 19.59 -11.00 -10.97
C GLU A 105 19.43 -10.52 -12.41
N SER A 106 19.68 -9.26 -12.65
CA SER A 106 19.71 -8.66 -13.99
C SER A 106 20.93 -9.09 -14.80
N SER A 107 21.98 -9.52 -14.10
CA SER A 107 23.17 -10.19 -14.62
C SER A 107 23.83 -10.97 -13.48
N PRO A 108 24.66 -11.99 -13.75
CA PRO A 108 25.29 -12.80 -12.70
C PRO A 108 25.94 -11.95 -11.60
N GLY A 109 25.51 -12.12 -10.36
CA GLY A 109 25.95 -11.36 -9.20
C GLY A 109 25.38 -9.94 -9.06
N THR A 110 24.46 -9.50 -9.96
CA THR A 110 23.85 -8.18 -9.90
C THR A 110 22.35 -8.33 -9.60
N PRO A 111 21.91 -8.07 -8.37
CA PRO A 111 20.49 -8.15 -8.00
C PRO A 111 19.62 -7.21 -8.83
N THR A 112 18.43 -7.69 -9.19
CA THR A 112 17.37 -6.84 -9.76
C THR A 112 16.84 -5.92 -8.68
N GLU A 113 17.03 -4.61 -8.84
CA GLU A 113 16.66 -3.59 -7.87
C GLU A 113 15.87 -2.46 -8.52
N ILE A 114 14.89 -1.93 -7.80
CA ILE A 114 14.22 -0.68 -8.14
C ILE A 114 14.30 0.31 -6.96
N ALA A 115 14.37 1.60 -7.28
CA ALA A 115 14.36 2.65 -6.27
C ALA A 115 12.95 2.82 -5.68
N THR A 116 12.87 3.05 -4.38
CA THR A 116 11.63 3.33 -3.67
C THR A 116 11.74 4.65 -2.89
N PRO A 117 10.63 5.35 -2.62
CA PRO A 117 10.66 6.58 -1.84
C PRO A 117 10.78 6.35 -0.33
N TRP A 118 10.70 5.11 0.14
CA TRP A 118 10.56 4.78 1.55
C TRP A 118 11.90 4.53 2.23
N PRO A 119 12.30 5.33 3.24
CA PRO A 119 13.43 5.04 4.11
C PRO A 119 13.09 3.91 5.08
N THR A 120 14.10 3.35 5.74
CA THR A 120 13.94 2.26 6.71
C THR A 120 12.84 2.51 7.75
N ALA A 121 12.72 3.74 8.24
CA ALA A 121 11.71 4.10 9.25
C ALA A 121 10.27 3.93 8.76
N ALA A 122 10.00 4.09 7.46
CA ALA A 122 8.67 3.99 6.88
C ALA A 122 8.25 2.53 6.57
N LEU A 123 9.21 1.58 6.49
CA LEU A 123 8.96 0.24 5.98
C LEU A 123 7.88 -0.52 6.77
N SER A 124 7.86 -0.40 8.10
CA SER A 124 6.89 -1.09 8.96
C SER A 124 5.46 -0.59 8.74
N GLY A 125 5.30 0.68 8.35
CA GLY A 125 4.01 1.33 8.10
C GLY A 125 3.39 1.03 6.75
N ILE A 126 4.15 0.51 5.78
CA ILE A 126 3.66 0.23 4.43
C ILE A 126 2.49 -0.77 4.49
N LYS A 127 1.37 -0.42 3.87
CA LYS A 127 0.23 -1.30 3.61
C LYS A 127 0.09 -1.49 2.11
N TYR A 128 -0.36 -2.67 1.70
CA TYR A 128 -0.48 -2.98 0.28
C TYR A 128 -1.71 -3.85 0.00
N ALA A 129 -2.17 -3.75 -1.22
CA ALA A 129 -3.19 -4.62 -1.78
C ALA A 129 -2.79 -4.97 -3.21
N GLN A 130 -2.97 -6.22 -3.59
CA GLN A 130 -2.64 -6.71 -4.92
C GLN A 130 -3.90 -7.12 -5.67
N SER A 131 -3.93 -6.83 -6.96
CA SER A 131 -4.89 -7.35 -7.92
C SER A 131 -4.14 -7.72 -9.20
N ALA A 132 -4.14 -9.00 -9.56
CA ALA A 132 -3.36 -9.56 -10.66
C ALA A 132 -1.87 -9.10 -10.59
N ASP A 133 -1.33 -8.55 -11.67
CA ASP A 133 0.06 -8.10 -11.78
C ASP A 133 0.31 -6.68 -11.23
N THR A 134 -0.64 -6.16 -10.49
CA THR A 134 -0.57 -4.80 -9.95
C THR A 134 -0.73 -4.82 -8.43
N MET A 135 0.21 -4.20 -7.72
CA MET A 135 0.15 -4.00 -6.28
C MET A 135 0.14 -2.50 -5.99
N THR A 136 -0.86 -2.06 -5.24
CA THR A 136 -0.94 -0.69 -4.71
C THR A 136 -0.35 -0.66 -3.31
N LEU A 137 0.59 0.25 -3.08
CA LEU A 137 1.28 0.42 -1.79
C LEU A 137 1.01 1.82 -1.23
N CYS A 138 0.69 1.86 0.06
CA CYS A 138 0.49 3.07 0.83
C CYS A 138 1.45 3.11 2.02
N ALA A 139 1.97 4.28 2.30
CA ALA A 139 2.70 4.57 3.53
C ALA A 139 2.32 5.99 3.96
N GLU A 140 2.20 6.19 5.26
CA GLU A 140 2.03 7.52 5.83
C GLU A 140 3.13 8.45 5.31
N ASP A 141 2.82 9.71 5.05
CA ASP A 141 3.71 10.75 4.51
C ASP A 141 4.15 10.57 3.05
N TYR A 142 3.75 9.49 2.39
CA TYR A 142 4.13 9.21 1.01
C TYR A 142 2.91 9.06 0.11
N ALA A 143 2.97 9.67 -1.07
CA ALA A 143 1.98 9.44 -2.11
C ALA A 143 1.89 7.93 -2.43
N PRO A 144 0.69 7.37 -2.58
CA PRO A 144 0.51 5.98 -2.99
C PRO A 144 1.31 5.63 -4.23
N ARG A 145 1.85 4.41 -4.25
CA ARG A 145 2.64 3.87 -5.35
C ARG A 145 1.96 2.66 -5.94
N ARG A 146 2.20 2.46 -7.22
CA ARG A 146 1.75 1.29 -7.97
C ARG A 146 2.94 0.50 -8.46
N LEU A 147 3.14 -0.70 -7.92
CA LEU A 147 4.10 -1.68 -8.42
C LEU A 147 3.41 -2.54 -9.46
N ARG A 148 4.02 -2.69 -10.62
CA ARG A 148 3.56 -3.57 -11.69
C ARG A 148 4.68 -4.44 -12.19
N ARG A 149 4.34 -5.70 -12.52
CA ARG A 149 5.16 -6.57 -13.32
C ARG A 149 4.64 -6.49 -14.76
N THR A 150 5.45 -5.98 -15.68
CA THR A 150 5.04 -5.68 -17.06
C THR A 150 5.80 -6.48 -18.11
N GLY A 151 6.94 -7.07 -17.73
CA GLY A 151 7.77 -7.85 -18.64
C GLY A 151 7.52 -9.35 -18.56
N THR A 152 7.90 -10.07 -19.60
CA THR A 152 7.91 -11.54 -19.63
C THR A 152 9.17 -12.11 -18.98
N ASP A 153 10.28 -11.38 -19.01
CA ASP A 153 11.52 -11.72 -18.32
C ASP A 153 11.58 -10.94 -17.00
N ASP A 154 11.24 -11.61 -15.92
CA ASP A 154 11.15 -11.04 -14.58
C ASP A 154 12.52 -10.73 -13.94
N THR A 155 13.61 -11.21 -14.54
CA THR A 155 14.96 -10.88 -14.08
C THR A 155 15.36 -9.45 -14.44
N LEU A 156 14.80 -8.89 -15.51
CA LEU A 156 15.11 -7.53 -15.95
C LEU A 156 14.46 -6.48 -15.04
N THR A 157 15.24 -5.51 -14.61
CA THR A 157 14.73 -4.36 -13.83
C THR A 157 13.60 -3.63 -14.56
N ALA A 158 13.66 -3.55 -15.89
CA ALA A 158 12.63 -2.93 -16.72
C ALA A 158 11.27 -3.66 -16.69
N SER A 159 11.24 -4.92 -16.25
CA SER A 159 10.00 -5.69 -16.09
C SER A 159 9.23 -5.34 -14.82
N TRP A 160 9.82 -4.55 -13.94
CA TRP A 160 9.22 -4.09 -12.71
C TRP A 160 9.17 -2.56 -12.70
N THR A 161 8.00 -1.99 -12.51
CA THR A 161 7.80 -0.55 -12.44
C THR A 161 7.14 -0.17 -11.11
N LEU A 162 7.71 0.85 -10.45
CA LEU A 162 7.12 1.46 -9.27
C LEU A 162 6.79 2.92 -9.57
N ASP A 163 5.58 3.15 -10.04
CA ASP A 163 5.12 4.47 -10.44
C ASP A 163 4.36 5.16 -9.31
N SER A 164 4.22 6.49 -9.39
CA SER A 164 3.18 7.19 -8.63
C SER A 164 1.82 6.63 -9.03
N PHE A 165 0.91 6.50 -8.05
CA PHE A 165 -0.42 6.01 -8.37
C PHE A 165 -1.11 7.02 -9.33
N PRO A 166 -1.64 6.58 -10.49
CA PRO A 166 -2.13 7.47 -11.52
C PRO A 166 -3.58 7.88 -11.26
N PHE A 167 -3.80 8.76 -10.28
CA PHE A 167 -5.13 9.31 -10.03
C PHE A 167 -5.61 10.14 -11.23
N GLU A 168 -6.80 9.83 -11.74
CA GLU A 168 -7.40 10.53 -12.88
C GLU A 168 -8.41 11.61 -12.43
N ASP A 169 -9.13 11.39 -11.34
CA ASP A 169 -10.06 12.37 -10.76
C ASP A 169 -10.24 12.13 -9.26
N GLY A 170 -10.08 13.16 -8.46
CA GLY A 170 -10.25 13.11 -7.00
C GLY A 170 -9.16 12.33 -6.23
N PRO A 171 -9.44 11.94 -4.99
CA PRO A 171 -10.63 12.27 -4.21
C PRO A 171 -10.65 13.74 -3.76
N TYR A 172 -11.83 14.23 -3.38
CA TYR A 172 -12.05 15.64 -3.02
C TYR A 172 -12.51 15.81 -1.59
N ASP A 173 -12.15 16.95 -1.02
CA ASP A 173 -12.70 17.45 0.24
C ASP A 173 -14.15 17.90 0.06
N ALA A 174 -14.78 18.30 1.17
CA ALA A 174 -16.11 18.91 1.13
C ALA A 174 -16.10 20.14 0.23
N ILE A 175 -17.28 20.47 -0.32
CA ILE A 175 -17.44 21.71 -1.09
C ILE A 175 -17.09 22.92 -0.22
N ASN A 176 -16.44 23.91 -0.83
CA ASN A 176 -16.12 25.16 -0.14
C ASN A 176 -17.39 25.81 0.45
N THR A 177 -17.29 26.25 1.68
CA THR A 177 -18.35 26.98 2.41
C THR A 177 -17.98 28.43 2.70
N THR A 178 -16.80 28.88 2.27
CA THR A 178 -16.33 30.24 2.45
C THR A 178 -16.75 31.14 1.28
N ALA A 179 -16.54 32.45 1.42
CA ALA A 179 -16.76 33.41 0.34
C ALA A 179 -15.64 33.40 -0.73
N THR A 180 -14.56 32.62 -0.52
CA THR A 180 -13.44 32.55 -1.46
C THR A 180 -13.90 31.94 -2.78
N THR A 181 -13.65 32.63 -3.87
CA THR A 181 -13.96 32.17 -5.23
C THR A 181 -12.70 31.77 -5.97
N ILE A 182 -12.84 30.83 -6.91
CA ILE A 182 -11.78 30.46 -7.86
C ILE A 182 -12.26 30.75 -9.28
N GLY A 183 -11.45 31.47 -10.04
CA GLY A 183 -11.59 31.69 -11.48
C GLY A 183 -10.48 30.97 -12.25
N SER A 184 -10.71 30.74 -13.56
CA SER A 184 -9.74 30.11 -14.44
C SER A 184 -9.46 31.00 -15.65
N SER A 185 -8.22 31.05 -16.12
CA SER A 185 -7.84 31.80 -17.36
C SER A 185 -8.36 31.13 -18.63
N GLY A 186 -8.79 29.88 -18.57
CA GLY A 186 -9.29 29.12 -19.72
C GLY A 186 -10.12 27.93 -19.30
N THR A 187 -10.68 27.18 -20.27
CA THR A 187 -11.52 26.02 -20.00
C THR A 187 -10.86 24.69 -20.34
N THR A 188 -9.72 24.69 -21.02
CA THR A 188 -8.98 23.51 -21.48
C THR A 188 -7.47 23.79 -21.50
N GLY A 189 -6.67 22.75 -21.49
CA GLY A 189 -5.22 22.82 -21.53
C GLY A 189 -4.60 23.36 -20.24
N SER A 190 -3.47 24.07 -20.35
CA SER A 190 -2.83 24.69 -19.21
C SER A 190 -3.49 26.03 -18.90
N VAL A 191 -3.91 26.23 -17.67
CA VAL A 191 -4.64 27.42 -17.21
C VAL A 191 -4.04 27.95 -15.92
N THR A 192 -4.25 29.23 -15.65
CA THR A 192 -4.01 29.83 -14.33
C THR A 192 -5.32 29.82 -13.56
N LEU A 193 -5.32 29.21 -12.38
CA LEU A 193 -6.41 29.33 -11.42
C LEU A 193 -6.10 30.51 -10.48
N THR A 194 -7.07 31.40 -10.29
CA THR A 194 -6.95 32.59 -9.45
C THR A 194 -7.99 32.53 -8.35
N ALA A 195 -7.54 32.54 -7.10
CA ALA A 195 -8.41 32.62 -5.92
C ALA A 195 -8.61 34.08 -5.49
N SER A 196 -9.80 34.43 -5.00
CA SER A 196 -10.11 35.77 -4.51
C SER A 196 -9.46 36.12 -3.16
N ALA A 197 -8.93 35.11 -2.45
CA ALA A 197 -8.19 35.25 -1.20
C ALA A 197 -7.06 34.22 -1.13
N ALA A 198 -6.14 34.37 -0.18
CA ALA A 198 -5.07 33.40 0.04
C ALA A 198 -5.66 31.98 0.29
N LEU A 199 -5.35 31.05 -0.60
CA LEU A 199 -5.87 29.70 -0.62
C LEU A 199 -4.79 28.67 -0.89
N PHE A 200 -3.90 28.91 -1.88
CA PHE A 200 -2.94 27.94 -2.36
C PHE A 200 -1.64 27.93 -1.57
N ALA A 201 -1.01 26.77 -1.52
CA ALA A 201 0.32 26.55 -0.95
C ALA A 201 1.22 25.81 -1.96
N ALA A 202 2.54 25.90 -1.80
CA ALA A 202 3.48 25.17 -2.65
C ALA A 202 3.28 23.64 -2.57
N THR A 203 2.74 23.14 -1.46
CA THR A 203 2.41 21.74 -1.22
C THR A 203 1.18 21.25 -2.00
N ASP A 204 0.42 22.14 -2.64
CA ASP A 204 -0.74 21.79 -3.46
C ASP A 204 -0.37 21.36 -4.88
N VAL A 205 0.91 21.42 -5.26
CA VAL A 205 1.35 20.89 -6.56
C VAL A 205 1.07 19.40 -6.63
N GLY A 206 0.37 18.98 -7.69
CA GLY A 206 -0.17 17.62 -7.86
C GLY A 206 -1.60 17.42 -7.34
N ARG A 207 -2.12 18.35 -6.56
CA ARG A 207 -3.48 18.32 -6.00
C ARG A 207 -4.52 18.64 -7.07
N TRP A 208 -5.68 18.03 -6.94
CA TRP A 208 -6.83 18.27 -7.80
C TRP A 208 -7.62 19.48 -7.36
N VAL A 209 -8.25 20.17 -8.31
CA VAL A 209 -9.24 21.23 -8.06
C VAL A 209 -10.45 20.95 -8.94
N ARG A 210 -11.63 20.96 -8.37
CA ARG A 210 -12.90 20.77 -9.07
C ARG A 210 -13.75 22.02 -8.93
N LEU A 211 -14.24 22.56 -10.06
CA LEU A 211 -15.02 23.79 -10.12
C LEU A 211 -16.41 23.51 -10.67
N PHE A 212 -17.44 24.11 -10.05
CA PHE A 212 -18.83 24.00 -10.43
C PHE A 212 -19.44 25.35 -10.79
N ASN A 213 -20.22 25.43 -11.83
CA ASN A 213 -20.92 26.65 -12.22
C ASN A 213 -22.34 26.40 -12.79
N GLY A 214 -22.95 25.24 -12.56
CA GLY A 214 -24.32 24.94 -13.00
C GLY A 214 -24.54 24.86 -14.52
N GLY A 215 -23.45 24.98 -15.32
CA GLY A 215 -23.48 24.86 -16.77
C GLY A 215 -23.30 23.43 -17.28
N THR A 216 -22.97 23.29 -18.55
CA THR A 216 -22.60 22.00 -19.15
C THR A 216 -21.17 22.09 -19.69
N PRO A 217 -20.20 21.36 -19.14
CA PRO A 217 -20.34 20.47 -17.98
C PRO A 217 -20.59 21.21 -16.66
N ALA A 218 -21.35 20.60 -15.76
CA ALA A 218 -21.63 21.21 -14.45
C ALA A 218 -20.38 21.30 -13.56
N TRP A 219 -19.53 20.27 -13.63
CA TRP A 219 -18.23 20.20 -12.95
C TRP A 219 -17.10 20.07 -13.96
N GLY A 220 -16.02 20.78 -13.70
CA GLY A 220 -14.74 20.60 -14.39
C GLY A 220 -13.64 20.34 -13.39
N ALA A 221 -12.59 19.62 -13.81
CA ALA A 221 -11.46 19.24 -12.97
C ALA A 221 -10.13 19.65 -13.60
N ALA A 222 -9.20 20.10 -12.76
CA ALA A 222 -7.84 20.44 -13.14
C ALA A 222 -6.86 19.97 -12.07
N GLN A 223 -5.64 19.61 -12.49
CA GLN A 223 -4.55 19.27 -11.59
C GLN A 223 -3.56 20.42 -11.50
N ILE A 224 -3.22 20.86 -10.30
CA ILE A 224 -2.23 21.89 -10.07
C ILE A 224 -0.84 21.37 -10.49
N THR A 225 -0.18 22.07 -11.41
CA THR A 225 1.14 21.69 -11.92
C THR A 225 2.26 22.59 -11.43
N ALA A 226 1.94 23.83 -11.05
CA ALA A 226 2.92 24.75 -10.46
C ALA A 226 2.24 25.74 -9.52
N TYR A 227 2.96 26.10 -8.46
CA TYR A 227 2.59 27.13 -7.50
C TYR A 227 3.23 28.46 -7.89
N THR A 228 2.46 29.54 -7.93
CA THR A 228 2.96 30.89 -8.17
C THR A 228 2.95 31.70 -6.88
N ASP A 229 1.82 31.83 -6.24
CA ASP A 229 1.62 32.49 -4.96
C ASP A 229 0.36 31.99 -4.26
N THR A 230 0.01 32.56 -3.11
CA THR A 230 -1.14 32.10 -2.30
C THR A 230 -2.50 32.27 -3.00
N THR A 231 -2.56 33.03 -4.09
CA THR A 231 -3.78 33.28 -4.85
C THR A 231 -3.73 32.75 -6.29
N HIS A 232 -2.55 32.36 -6.77
CA HIS A 232 -2.36 31.92 -8.16
C HIS A 232 -1.61 30.61 -8.24
N VAL A 233 -2.15 29.69 -9.04
CA VAL A 233 -1.49 28.41 -9.41
C VAL A 233 -1.68 28.14 -10.91
N THR A 234 -0.72 27.43 -11.52
CA THR A 234 -0.89 26.87 -12.85
C THR A 234 -1.47 25.47 -12.70
N ALA A 235 -2.46 25.13 -13.53
CA ALA A 235 -3.11 23.83 -13.52
C ALA A 235 -3.32 23.31 -14.95
N THR A 236 -3.31 21.99 -15.11
CA THR A 236 -3.70 21.33 -16.36
C THR A 236 -5.14 20.83 -16.23
N VAL A 237 -5.99 21.26 -17.15
CA VAL A 237 -7.40 20.87 -17.20
C VAL A 237 -7.51 19.44 -17.73
N LEU A 238 -8.21 18.58 -17.01
CA LEU A 238 -8.48 17.20 -17.36
C LEU A 238 -9.93 17.03 -17.81
N THR A 239 -10.88 17.52 -17.03
CA THR A 239 -12.26 17.66 -17.45
C THR A 239 -12.55 19.13 -17.67
N ARG A 240 -13.04 19.48 -18.86
CA ARG A 240 -13.28 20.85 -19.28
C ARG A 240 -13.93 21.68 -18.16
N LEU A 241 -13.32 22.81 -17.85
CA LEU A 241 -13.86 23.74 -16.85
C LEU A 241 -15.13 24.43 -17.38
N PRO A 242 -16.11 24.66 -16.52
CA PRO A 242 -17.42 25.14 -16.95
C PRO A 242 -17.47 26.60 -17.38
N PHE A 243 -16.38 27.39 -17.17
CA PHE A 243 -16.35 28.84 -17.47
C PHE A 243 -14.93 29.35 -17.71
N THR A 244 -14.84 30.55 -18.30
CA THR A 244 -13.61 31.32 -18.47
C THR A 244 -13.41 32.34 -17.35
N ALA A 245 -12.26 33.01 -17.33
CA ALA A 245 -11.75 33.87 -16.27
C ALA A 245 -12.70 34.94 -15.66
N THR A 246 -13.76 35.33 -16.38
CA THR A 246 -14.69 36.37 -15.92
C THR A 246 -15.75 35.87 -14.93
N THR A 247 -15.85 34.56 -14.70
CA THR A 247 -16.92 33.97 -13.87
C THR A 247 -16.28 33.08 -12.78
N ALA A 248 -15.71 33.70 -11.75
CA ALA A 248 -15.22 32.94 -10.60
C ALA A 248 -16.37 32.31 -9.80
N THR A 249 -16.15 31.10 -9.28
CA THR A 249 -17.16 30.39 -8.47
C THR A 249 -16.67 30.15 -7.05
N ALA A 250 -17.62 30.24 -6.08
CA ALA A 250 -17.40 29.80 -4.71
C ALA A 250 -17.67 28.28 -4.55
N ASN A 251 -18.28 27.65 -5.55
CA ASN A 251 -18.57 26.21 -5.54
C ASN A 251 -17.36 25.44 -6.11
N TRP A 252 -16.39 25.18 -5.26
CA TRP A 252 -15.19 24.42 -5.62
C TRP A 252 -14.84 23.39 -4.54
N ARG A 253 -14.05 22.41 -4.93
CA ARG A 253 -13.45 21.41 -4.03
C ARG A 253 -11.98 21.29 -4.33
N MET A 254 -11.17 21.08 -3.29
CA MET A 254 -9.76 20.70 -3.42
C MET A 254 -9.63 19.18 -3.26
N GLY A 255 -8.65 18.61 -3.91
CA GLY A 255 -8.29 17.20 -3.71
C GLY A 255 -7.88 16.93 -2.27
N SER A 256 -8.30 15.79 -1.71
CA SER A 256 -8.03 15.46 -0.30
C SER A 256 -6.54 15.16 -0.06
N TRP A 257 -5.85 14.61 -1.06
CA TRP A 257 -4.47 14.13 -0.90
C TRP A 257 -3.45 15.11 -1.42
N HIS A 258 -2.50 15.44 -0.57
CA HIS A 258 -1.39 16.35 -0.90
C HIS A 258 -0.23 16.16 0.09
N SER A 259 0.92 16.76 -0.22
CA SER A 259 2.14 16.67 0.56
C SER A 259 2.22 17.65 1.75
N GLY A 260 1.17 18.46 1.98
CA GLY A 260 1.13 19.39 3.10
C GLY A 260 1.09 18.67 4.44
N THR A 261 1.82 19.19 5.41
CA THR A 261 1.92 18.64 6.78
C THR A 261 1.13 19.44 7.81
N THR A 262 0.45 20.52 7.40
CA THR A 262 -0.40 21.31 8.30
C THR A 262 -1.61 20.46 8.71
N GLY A 263 -1.68 20.09 9.97
CA GLY A 263 -2.70 19.19 10.49
C GLY A 263 -2.39 17.70 10.37
N GLY A 264 -1.16 17.34 9.98
CA GLY A 264 -0.70 15.97 9.76
C GLY A 264 -0.61 15.59 8.28
N SER A 265 -0.17 14.38 8.00
CA SER A 265 -0.10 13.84 6.63
C SER A 265 -1.50 13.64 6.05
N HIS A 266 -1.68 14.04 4.78
CA HIS A 266 -2.93 13.87 4.04
C HIS A 266 -2.93 12.63 3.14
N TRP A 267 -1.82 11.87 3.08
CA TRP A 267 -1.75 10.64 2.29
C TRP A 267 -2.43 9.48 3.01
N PRO A 268 -3.11 8.57 2.29
CA PRO A 268 -3.81 7.44 2.90
C PRO A 268 -2.83 6.43 3.49
N ARG A 269 -3.20 5.86 4.66
CA ARG A 269 -2.39 4.89 5.40
C ARG A 269 -2.65 3.44 4.99
N THR A 270 -3.82 3.13 4.43
CA THR A 270 -4.22 1.76 4.11
C THR A 270 -4.94 1.68 2.78
N VAL A 271 -4.89 0.51 2.17
CA VAL A 271 -5.48 0.23 0.87
C VAL A 271 -6.03 -1.19 0.83
N THR A 272 -7.16 -1.39 0.13
CA THR A 272 -7.73 -2.71 -0.15
C THR A 272 -8.61 -2.68 -1.39
N TYR A 273 -8.78 -3.83 -2.05
CA TYR A 273 -9.78 -4.03 -3.10
C TYR A 273 -11.04 -4.65 -2.49
N HIS A 274 -12.19 -4.08 -2.78
CA HIS A 274 -13.48 -4.61 -2.34
C HIS A 274 -14.61 -4.19 -3.29
N GLN A 275 -15.44 -5.15 -3.71
CA GLN A 275 -16.61 -4.92 -4.58
C GLN A 275 -16.27 -4.10 -5.84
N SER A 276 -15.29 -4.56 -6.63
CA SER A 276 -14.82 -3.89 -7.85
C SER A 276 -14.40 -2.42 -7.65
N ARG A 277 -13.95 -2.06 -6.44
CA ARG A 277 -13.42 -0.74 -6.11
C ARG A 277 -12.09 -0.85 -5.40
N LEU A 278 -11.26 0.14 -5.59
CA LEU A 278 -10.09 0.37 -4.77
C LEU A 278 -10.47 1.30 -3.62
N TRP A 279 -10.20 0.86 -2.41
CA TRP A 279 -10.47 1.62 -1.19
C TRP A 279 -9.17 2.05 -0.55
N PHE A 280 -9.11 3.33 -0.21
CA PHE A 280 -8.09 3.86 0.65
C PHE A 280 -8.71 4.30 1.97
N GLY A 281 -7.93 4.22 3.05
CA GLY A 281 -8.46 4.54 4.37
C GLY A 281 -7.47 5.28 5.24
N GLY A 282 -8.01 6.25 5.97
CA GLY A 282 -7.34 7.05 6.98
C GLY A 282 -6.09 7.77 6.50
N SER A 283 -5.95 9.00 6.90
CA SER A 283 -4.68 9.73 6.89
C SER A 283 -4.40 10.21 8.33
N GLU A 284 -3.27 10.83 8.58
CA GLU A 284 -3.03 11.46 9.88
C GLU A 284 -4.02 12.58 10.14
N ALA A 285 -4.27 13.40 9.12
CA ALA A 285 -5.23 14.51 9.21
C ALA A 285 -6.69 14.04 9.31
N GLU A 286 -7.05 12.89 8.68
CA GLU A 286 -8.41 12.36 8.64
C GLU A 286 -8.42 10.84 8.94
N PRO A 287 -8.21 10.42 10.20
CA PRO A 287 -7.98 9.01 10.55
C PRO A 287 -9.19 8.08 10.31
N GLN A 288 -10.40 8.61 10.27
CA GLN A 288 -11.64 7.85 10.13
C GLN A 288 -12.25 7.93 8.73
N ARG A 289 -11.59 8.62 7.79
CA ARG A 289 -12.11 8.80 6.44
C ARG A 289 -11.78 7.61 5.55
N LEU A 290 -12.72 7.22 4.71
CA LEU A 290 -12.55 6.22 3.66
C LEU A 290 -12.80 6.89 2.30
N TRP A 291 -11.99 6.50 1.32
CA TRP A 291 -12.14 6.91 -0.07
C TRP A 291 -12.29 5.67 -0.94
N ALA A 292 -13.33 5.64 -1.78
CA ALA A 292 -13.58 4.56 -2.71
C ALA A 292 -13.43 5.06 -4.15
N SER A 293 -12.81 4.27 -5.00
CA SER A 293 -12.82 4.51 -6.44
C SER A 293 -14.21 4.31 -7.03
N GLU A 294 -14.42 4.69 -8.28
CA GLU A 294 -15.58 4.28 -9.04
C GLU A 294 -15.59 2.75 -9.24
N VAL A 295 -16.75 2.19 -9.60
CA VAL A 295 -16.89 0.74 -9.85
C VAL A 295 -16.14 0.39 -11.12
N ASP A 296 -15.28 -0.64 -11.04
CA ASP A 296 -14.43 -1.13 -12.13
C ASP A 296 -13.43 -0.10 -12.69
N ASP A 297 -13.32 1.06 -12.05
CA ASP A 297 -12.30 2.06 -12.32
C ASP A 297 -11.52 2.37 -11.03
N PHE A 298 -10.31 1.84 -10.95
CA PHE A 298 -9.48 1.93 -9.74
C PHE A 298 -8.68 3.23 -9.63
N VAL A 299 -8.72 4.11 -10.63
CA VAL A 299 -7.94 5.35 -10.68
C VAL A 299 -8.80 6.60 -10.55
N SER A 300 -10.11 6.51 -10.76
CA SER A 300 -11.07 7.59 -10.58
C SER A 300 -11.73 7.54 -9.20
N PHE A 301 -11.64 8.63 -8.46
CA PHE A 301 -12.30 8.84 -7.16
C PHE A 301 -13.26 10.03 -7.22
N SER A 302 -13.85 10.24 -8.39
CA SER A 302 -14.82 11.29 -8.64
C SER A 302 -16.03 11.14 -7.70
N PRO A 303 -16.46 12.19 -7.00
CA PRO A 303 -17.72 12.14 -6.28
C PRO A 303 -18.86 12.14 -7.28
N SER A 304 -19.75 11.16 -7.16
CA SER A 304 -21.02 11.07 -7.90
C SER A 304 -21.91 12.27 -7.62
#